data_9e9c4aa4318c1c37193bb1104b64f4d2
#
_entry.id   9e9c4aa4318c1c37193bb1104b64f4d2
#
_cell.length_a   1.000
_cell.length_b   1.000
_cell.length_c   1.000
_cell.angle_alpha   90.00
_cell.angle_beta   90.00
_cell.angle_gamma   90.00
#
_symmetry.space_group_name_H-M   'P 1'
#
loop_
_entity.id
_entity.type
_entity.pdbx_description
1 polymer ?
#
loop_
_entity_poly.entity_id
_entity_poly.type
_entity_poly.pdbx_seq_one_letter_code
_entity_poly.pdbx_strand_id
1 'polypeptide(L)'
;VDTKGREVMRIMPRNHDGINEEWISDKTRFVWDGLRRQRLDTPYIRENGKLRVATWAEALEKAKSAITDKKIFGLVGDLVSVEATFALKQLIVSLGGSVECRLDQARLPSDNRSAYVGTASIADIDTAKTIYIIGSNPRNEAPTLNARIRKAWLNGAEVKLIGEPCDLSYEYHHCGTGRKSLKDLIKSETSLAGDQESVVILGQGAIRDEDGLSVLSKVMQLAEKTGSKFLNLHTVASRVGALDIGAVADGELSAEIANADVIYNLGADEIELPGRVFVIYQGSHGDRGAHNADIIFPAAAYTEENGIFVNTEGRAQLSSRANFAPGEAKENWAIFRALSEELSNNLPFDNLSQLRALLVGLYPNLEQIDEVPLNEWKPLKAGKLLERDFLSVISDFYLT
;
A
#
# COMPACT_ATOMS: atom_id res chain seq x y z
N VAL A 1 -15.56 7.55 11.81
CA VAL A 1 -15.69 6.37 12.68
C VAL A 1 -16.47 6.80 13.93
N ASP A 2 -17.60 6.15 14.18
CA ASP A 2 -18.40 6.40 15.38
C ASP A 2 -18.08 5.34 16.44
N THR A 3 -17.86 5.78 17.65
CA THR A 3 -17.48 4.93 18.78
C THR A 3 -18.46 5.06 19.94
N LYS A 4 -18.61 3.98 20.71
CA LYS A 4 -19.30 3.97 22.01
C LYS A 4 -18.41 3.29 23.05
N GLY A 5 -17.94 4.06 24.02
CA GLY A 5 -16.91 3.59 24.94
C GLY A 5 -15.61 3.28 24.20
N ARG A 6 -15.17 2.02 24.23
CA ARG A 6 -13.96 1.55 23.52
C ARG A 6 -14.27 0.79 22.23
N GLU A 7 -15.51 0.80 21.76
CA GLU A 7 -15.92 0.00 20.60
C GLU A 7 -16.25 0.89 19.41
N VAL A 8 -15.77 0.49 18.23
CA VAL A 8 -16.22 1.04 16.96
C VAL A 8 -17.63 0.48 16.69
N MET A 9 -18.57 1.36 16.39
CA MET A 9 -19.98 1.01 16.15
C MET A 9 -20.35 1.03 14.70
N ARG A 10 -19.71 1.91 13.93
CA ARG A 10 -19.89 2.03 12.48
C ARG A 10 -18.83 2.90 11.83
N ILE A 11 -18.65 2.72 10.53
CA ILE A 11 -17.82 3.58 9.68
C ILE A 11 -18.74 4.30 8.69
N MET A 12 -18.59 5.61 8.63
CA MET A 12 -19.34 6.50 7.73
C MET A 12 -18.37 7.20 6.79
N PRO A 13 -18.78 7.53 5.55
CA PRO A 13 -17.93 8.33 4.67
C PRO A 13 -17.71 9.72 5.27
N ARG A 14 -16.50 10.25 5.10
CA ARG A 14 -16.24 11.68 5.17
C ARG A 14 -16.42 12.24 3.77
N ASN A 15 -17.32 13.17 3.60
CA ASN A 15 -17.59 13.75 2.28
C ASN A 15 -16.37 14.48 1.75
N HIS A 16 -15.98 14.16 0.53
CA HIS A 16 -14.90 14.82 -0.19
C HIS A 16 -15.16 14.79 -1.69
N ASP A 17 -15.60 15.90 -2.26
CA ASP A 17 -16.04 15.98 -3.67
C ASP A 17 -14.97 15.54 -4.67
N GLY A 18 -13.69 15.83 -4.38
CA GLY A 18 -12.56 15.45 -5.23
C GLY A 18 -12.14 13.99 -5.14
N ILE A 19 -12.56 13.22 -4.11
CA ILE A 19 -12.13 11.83 -3.88
C ILE A 19 -13.32 10.87 -3.99
N ASN A 20 -14.15 10.83 -2.96
CA ASN A 20 -15.18 9.82 -2.77
C ASN A 20 -16.62 10.37 -2.83
N GLU A 21 -16.78 11.68 -3.03
CA GLU A 21 -18.06 12.36 -2.85
C GLU A 21 -18.64 12.02 -1.46
N GLU A 22 -19.79 11.37 -1.38
CA GLU A 22 -20.42 10.92 -0.14
C GLU A 22 -20.39 9.38 0.04
N TRP A 23 -19.58 8.67 -0.76
CA TRP A 23 -19.58 7.22 -0.81
C TRP A 23 -18.36 6.59 -0.12
N ILE A 24 -18.53 5.38 0.39
CA ILE A 24 -17.48 4.42 0.74
C ILE A 24 -17.90 3.03 0.27
N SER A 25 -16.94 2.15 0.01
CA SER A 25 -17.23 0.77 -0.36
C SER A 25 -17.89 0.01 0.79
N ASP A 26 -18.64 -1.04 0.46
CA ASP A 26 -19.22 -1.94 1.46
C ASP A 26 -18.14 -2.62 2.30
N LYS A 27 -16.99 -2.94 1.70
CA LYS A 27 -15.80 -3.41 2.41
C LYS A 27 -15.43 -2.45 3.55
N THR A 28 -15.22 -1.17 3.26
CA THR A 28 -14.90 -0.17 4.29
C THR A 28 -16.01 0.00 5.32
N ARG A 29 -17.26 -0.05 4.87
CA ARG A 29 -18.43 0.17 5.73
C ARG A 29 -18.65 -0.94 6.76
N PHE A 30 -18.38 -2.18 6.42
CA PHE A 30 -18.83 -3.35 7.19
C PHE A 30 -17.73 -4.16 7.87
N VAL A 31 -16.43 -3.90 7.61
CA VAL A 31 -15.32 -4.66 8.23
C VAL A 31 -15.05 -4.29 9.70
N TRP A 32 -15.71 -3.27 10.24
CA TRP A 32 -15.44 -2.75 11.58
C TRP A 32 -15.68 -3.75 12.70
N ASP A 33 -16.51 -4.76 12.51
CA ASP A 33 -16.74 -5.83 13.50
C ASP A 33 -15.51 -6.72 13.69
N GLY A 34 -14.62 -6.82 12.69
CA GLY A 34 -13.32 -7.47 12.80
C GLY A 34 -12.43 -6.84 13.89
N LEU A 35 -12.56 -5.53 14.11
CA LEU A 35 -11.82 -4.81 15.15
C LEU A 35 -12.08 -5.31 16.59
N ARG A 36 -13.06 -6.18 16.80
CA ARG A 36 -13.38 -6.79 18.09
C ARG A 36 -12.91 -8.22 18.24
N ARG A 37 -12.40 -8.84 17.16
CA ARG A 37 -12.11 -10.27 17.11
C ARG A 37 -10.63 -10.52 16.95
N GLN A 38 -10.13 -11.60 17.58
CA GLN A 38 -8.75 -12.06 17.45
C GLN A 38 -7.70 -10.95 17.70
N ARG A 39 -8.02 -10.00 18.58
CA ARG A 39 -7.12 -8.88 18.88
C ARG A 39 -5.94 -9.34 19.72
N LEU A 40 -4.77 -8.88 19.32
CA LEU A 40 -3.55 -9.03 20.12
C LEU A 40 -3.53 -7.91 21.18
N ASP A 41 -3.50 -8.30 22.44
CA ASP A 41 -3.62 -7.41 23.59
C ASP A 41 -2.45 -7.49 24.57
N THR A 42 -1.62 -8.52 24.47
CA THR A 42 -0.39 -8.72 25.24
C THR A 42 0.73 -9.22 24.33
N PRO A 43 2.03 -9.04 24.70
CA PRO A 43 3.13 -9.67 24.00
C PRO A 43 3.13 -11.20 24.13
N TYR A 44 3.61 -11.88 23.08
CA TYR A 44 3.82 -13.32 23.09
C TYR A 44 5.23 -13.68 22.64
N ILE A 45 5.76 -14.77 23.15
CA ILE A 45 6.99 -15.40 22.69
C ILE A 45 6.78 -16.88 22.43
N ARG A 46 7.50 -17.42 21.44
CA ARG A 46 7.44 -18.85 21.15
C ARG A 46 8.50 -19.61 21.95
N GLU A 47 8.02 -20.62 22.70
CA GLU A 47 8.85 -21.55 23.44
C GLU A 47 8.38 -22.97 23.19
N ASN A 48 9.31 -23.88 22.88
CA ASN A 48 8.99 -25.27 22.57
C ASN A 48 7.88 -25.44 21.51
N GLY A 49 7.90 -24.57 20.50
CA GLY A 49 6.92 -24.55 19.39
C GLY A 49 5.54 -23.95 19.73
N LYS A 50 5.32 -23.47 20.96
CA LYS A 50 4.04 -22.88 21.40
C LYS A 50 4.20 -21.41 21.78
N LEU A 51 3.26 -20.57 21.39
CA LEU A 51 3.16 -19.19 21.86
C LEU A 51 2.71 -19.16 23.32
N ARG A 52 3.40 -18.39 24.16
CA ARG A 52 2.99 -18.06 25.52
C ARG A 52 2.97 -16.55 25.73
N VAL A 53 2.15 -16.11 26.64
CA VAL A 53 2.15 -14.71 27.11
C VAL A 53 3.51 -14.35 27.69
N ALA A 54 3.97 -13.16 27.38
CA ALA A 54 5.19 -12.56 27.88
C ALA A 54 4.95 -11.13 28.37
N THR A 55 5.86 -10.60 29.17
CA THR A 55 5.89 -9.17 29.46
C THR A 55 6.57 -8.41 28.31
N TRP A 56 6.32 -7.09 28.21
CA TRP A 56 7.01 -6.24 27.25
C TRP A 56 8.54 -6.31 27.40
N ALA A 57 9.05 -6.27 28.64
CA ALA A 57 10.49 -6.37 28.90
C ALA A 57 11.08 -7.69 28.39
N GLU A 58 10.41 -8.81 28.65
CA GLU A 58 10.84 -10.14 28.20
C GLU A 58 10.81 -10.25 26.67
N ALA A 59 9.77 -9.74 26.03
CA ALA A 59 9.63 -9.81 24.57
C ALA A 59 10.65 -8.90 23.85
N LEU A 60 10.92 -7.69 24.37
CA LEU A 60 11.93 -6.78 23.85
C LEU A 60 13.37 -7.35 24.01
N GLU A 61 13.71 -7.91 25.17
CA GLU A 61 15.01 -8.55 25.40
C GLU A 61 15.22 -9.75 24.46
N LYS A 62 14.18 -10.56 24.24
CA LYS A 62 14.25 -11.66 23.28
C LYS A 62 14.41 -11.18 21.86
N ALA A 63 13.74 -10.09 21.46
CA ALA A 63 13.91 -9.47 20.15
C ALA A 63 15.33 -8.92 19.96
N LYS A 64 15.88 -8.23 20.96
CA LYS A 64 17.27 -7.79 20.96
C LYS A 64 18.23 -8.95 20.73
N SER A 65 18.06 -10.03 21.49
CA SER A 65 18.92 -11.23 21.36
C SER A 65 18.82 -11.88 19.98
N ALA A 66 17.64 -11.84 19.35
CA ALA A 66 17.41 -12.39 18.03
C ALA A 66 18.02 -11.52 16.92
N ILE A 67 18.01 -10.19 17.08
CA ILE A 67 18.46 -9.22 16.06
C ILE A 67 19.97 -9.00 16.10
N THR A 68 20.61 -9.07 17.27
CA THR A 68 22.02 -8.75 17.44
C THR A 68 22.91 -9.61 16.53
N ASP A 69 23.76 -8.98 15.72
CA ASP A 69 24.67 -9.60 14.76
C ASP A 69 23.96 -10.49 13.69
N LYS A 70 22.71 -10.18 13.37
CA LYS A 70 21.92 -10.92 12.38
C LYS A 70 21.51 -10.05 11.20
N LYS A 71 21.31 -10.70 10.06
CA LYS A 71 20.72 -10.06 8.88
C LYS A 71 19.23 -9.93 9.09
N ILE A 72 18.75 -8.68 9.23
CA ILE A 72 17.35 -8.37 9.44
C ILE A 72 16.72 -7.81 8.17
N PHE A 73 15.51 -8.24 7.87
CA PHE A 73 14.70 -7.73 6.76
C PHE A 73 13.30 -7.36 7.24
N GLY A 74 12.82 -6.16 6.84
CA GLY A 74 11.52 -5.62 7.26
C GLY A 74 10.46 -5.79 6.18
N LEU A 75 9.26 -6.25 6.57
CA LEU A 75 8.09 -6.33 5.71
C LEU A 75 7.05 -5.33 6.18
N VAL A 76 6.48 -4.57 5.24
CA VAL A 76 5.43 -3.56 5.50
C VAL A 76 4.10 -4.05 4.96
N GLY A 77 3.15 -4.27 5.85
CA GLY A 77 1.79 -4.72 5.52
C GLY A 77 0.89 -3.63 4.95
N ASP A 78 -0.31 -4.04 4.56
CA ASP A 78 -1.22 -3.26 3.71
C ASP A 78 -1.89 -2.05 4.40
N LEU A 79 -2.02 -2.07 5.73
CA LEU A 79 -2.73 -1.06 6.51
C LEU A 79 -1.83 -0.23 7.44
N VAL A 80 -0.53 -0.24 7.19
CA VAL A 80 0.47 0.44 8.02
C VAL A 80 0.55 1.93 7.69
N SER A 81 0.57 2.79 8.70
CA SER A 81 0.76 4.24 8.53
C SER A 81 2.17 4.59 8.06
N VAL A 82 2.33 5.76 7.45
CA VAL A 82 3.65 6.27 7.01
C VAL A 82 4.60 6.40 8.19
N GLU A 83 4.13 6.87 9.35
CA GLU A 83 4.92 7.00 10.56
C GLU A 83 5.46 5.66 11.07
N ALA A 84 4.62 4.64 11.07
CA ALA A 84 5.04 3.29 11.48
C ALA A 84 6.05 2.69 10.49
N THR A 85 5.81 2.84 9.19
CA THR A 85 6.74 2.41 8.14
C THR A 85 8.07 3.15 8.23
N PHE A 86 8.03 4.45 8.49
CA PHE A 86 9.23 5.27 8.68
C PHE A 86 10.05 4.82 9.90
N ALA A 87 9.40 4.59 11.04
CA ALA A 87 10.06 4.12 12.25
C ALA A 87 10.72 2.74 12.04
N LEU A 88 10.00 1.80 11.39
CA LEU A 88 10.56 0.50 10.98
C LEU A 88 11.79 0.69 10.08
N LYS A 89 11.64 1.49 9.01
CA LYS A 89 12.74 1.74 8.06
C LYS A 89 13.97 2.32 8.74
N GLN A 90 13.79 3.35 9.58
CA GLN A 90 14.90 3.97 10.29
C GLN A 90 15.64 2.94 11.18
N LEU A 91 14.90 2.11 11.91
CA LEU A 91 15.49 1.08 12.75
C LEU A 91 16.23 0.02 11.92
N ILE A 92 15.57 -0.58 10.93
CA ILE A 92 16.13 -1.69 10.13
C ILE A 92 17.36 -1.23 9.34
N VAL A 93 17.30 -0.04 8.71
CA VAL A 93 18.44 0.51 7.96
C VAL A 93 19.62 0.83 8.87
N SER A 94 19.39 1.33 10.08
CA SER A 94 20.47 1.58 11.05
C SER A 94 21.15 0.29 11.52
N LEU A 95 20.49 -0.85 11.39
CA LEU A 95 21.02 -2.19 11.66
C LEU A 95 21.65 -2.86 10.41
N GLY A 96 21.73 -2.14 9.29
CA GLY A 96 22.29 -2.64 8.03
C GLY A 96 21.32 -3.52 7.21
N GLY A 97 20.03 -3.54 7.56
CA GLY A 97 18.99 -4.26 6.83
C GLY A 97 18.24 -3.39 5.82
N SER A 98 17.24 -3.95 5.17
CA SER A 98 16.36 -3.31 4.21
C SER A 98 14.89 -3.60 4.52
N VAL A 99 13.98 -2.82 3.94
CA VAL A 99 12.53 -2.98 4.11
C VAL A 99 11.84 -3.07 2.75
N GLU A 100 10.69 -3.78 2.67
CA GLU A 100 9.94 -3.93 1.44
C GLU A 100 8.43 -3.77 1.69
N CYS A 101 7.78 -2.93 0.89
CA CYS A 101 6.33 -2.71 0.91
C CYS A 101 5.59 -3.35 -0.29
N ARG A 102 6.29 -3.81 -1.34
CA ARG A 102 5.70 -4.38 -2.56
C ARG A 102 5.49 -5.89 -2.42
N LEU A 103 4.74 -6.30 -1.39
CA LEU A 103 4.57 -7.73 -1.05
C LEU A 103 3.81 -8.52 -2.14
N ASP A 104 2.99 -7.84 -2.93
CA ASP A 104 2.30 -8.37 -4.10
C ASP A 104 3.20 -8.49 -5.35
N GLN A 105 4.49 -8.12 -5.22
CA GLN A 105 5.51 -8.12 -6.28
C GLN A 105 5.25 -7.12 -7.42
N ALA A 106 4.38 -6.12 -7.22
CA ALA A 106 4.20 -5.05 -8.20
C ALA A 106 5.51 -4.33 -8.48
N ARG A 107 5.89 -4.23 -9.75
CA ARG A 107 7.16 -3.65 -10.21
C ARG A 107 7.09 -2.12 -10.24
N LEU A 108 7.10 -1.51 -9.08
CA LEU A 108 7.01 -0.06 -8.89
C LEU A 108 8.38 0.50 -8.47
N PRO A 109 8.93 1.49 -9.20
CA PRO A 109 10.15 2.18 -8.78
C PRO A 109 9.84 3.18 -7.67
N SER A 110 10.68 3.28 -6.64
CA SER A 110 10.52 4.26 -5.57
C SER A 110 11.17 5.62 -5.85
N ASP A 111 11.99 5.72 -6.87
CA ASP A 111 12.74 6.92 -7.28
C ASP A 111 12.02 7.77 -8.34
N ASN A 112 10.85 7.32 -8.79
CA ASN A 112 10.05 8.00 -9.80
C ASN A 112 8.58 8.09 -9.40
N ARG A 113 8.21 9.19 -8.74
CA ARG A 113 6.85 9.41 -8.22
C ARG A 113 5.80 9.43 -9.33
N SER A 114 6.12 9.96 -10.52
CA SER A 114 5.18 9.94 -11.64
C SER A 114 4.88 8.55 -12.19
N ALA A 115 5.71 7.56 -11.90
CA ALA A 115 5.48 6.18 -12.29
C ALA A 115 4.54 5.43 -11.33
N TYR A 116 4.59 5.74 -10.02
CA TYR A 116 3.74 5.05 -9.06
C TYR A 116 2.51 5.86 -8.59
N VAL A 117 2.47 7.16 -8.79
CA VAL A 117 1.27 7.99 -8.56
C VAL A 117 0.66 8.41 -9.90
N GLY A 118 1.46 8.99 -10.79
CA GLY A 118 1.00 9.56 -12.04
C GLY A 118 0.82 11.07 -11.98
N THR A 119 -0.03 11.59 -12.88
CA THR A 119 -0.33 13.02 -13.05
C THR A 119 -1.83 13.33 -12.96
N ALA A 120 -2.68 12.30 -12.91
CA ALA A 120 -4.12 12.47 -12.80
C ALA A 120 -4.54 12.56 -11.34
N SER A 121 -5.48 13.45 -11.05
CA SER A 121 -6.29 13.40 -9.84
C SER A 121 -7.51 12.47 -10.05
N ILE A 122 -8.13 12.04 -8.97
CA ILE A 122 -9.39 11.28 -9.03
C ILE A 122 -10.49 12.12 -9.70
N ALA A 123 -10.52 13.43 -9.47
CA ALA A 123 -11.48 14.33 -10.06
C ALA A 123 -11.34 14.50 -11.58
N ASP A 124 -10.15 14.28 -12.16
CA ASP A 124 -9.95 14.34 -13.61
C ASP A 124 -10.78 13.31 -14.38
N ILE A 125 -11.22 12.23 -13.71
CA ILE A 125 -12.09 11.22 -14.31
C ILE A 125 -13.46 11.79 -14.66
N ASP A 126 -13.98 12.73 -13.88
CA ASP A 126 -15.34 13.27 -14.05
C ASP A 126 -15.51 14.04 -15.39
N THR A 127 -14.42 14.61 -15.91
CA THR A 127 -14.39 15.39 -17.15
C THR A 127 -13.73 14.67 -18.32
N ALA A 128 -13.23 13.44 -18.08
CA ALA A 128 -12.56 12.65 -19.11
C ALA A 128 -13.53 12.28 -20.25
N LYS A 129 -13.09 12.45 -21.49
CA LYS A 129 -13.79 11.98 -22.70
C LYS A 129 -13.40 10.57 -23.10
N THR A 130 -12.17 10.18 -22.78
CA THR A 130 -11.67 8.82 -23.01
C THR A 130 -10.96 8.31 -21.76
N ILE A 131 -11.33 7.11 -21.32
CA ILE A 131 -10.74 6.46 -20.15
C ILE A 131 -10.16 5.11 -20.58
N TYR A 132 -8.85 4.94 -20.43
CA TYR A 132 -8.16 3.70 -20.67
C TYR A 132 -7.97 2.96 -19.34
N ILE A 133 -8.47 1.74 -19.21
CA ILE A 133 -8.29 0.87 -18.05
C ILE A 133 -7.37 -0.27 -18.45
N ILE A 134 -6.24 -0.41 -17.78
CA ILE A 134 -5.22 -1.40 -18.13
C ILE A 134 -4.91 -2.28 -16.92
N GLY A 135 -5.23 -3.58 -17.02
CA GLY A 135 -4.93 -4.58 -16.00
C GLY A 135 -5.60 -4.33 -14.65
N SER A 136 -6.82 -3.79 -14.66
CA SER A 136 -7.62 -3.52 -13.47
C SER A 136 -9.08 -3.93 -13.68
N ASN A 137 -9.71 -4.35 -12.59
CA ASN A 137 -11.16 -4.39 -12.45
C ASN A 137 -11.58 -3.36 -11.39
N PRO A 138 -11.79 -2.09 -11.77
CA PRO A 138 -12.07 -1.03 -10.81
C PRO A 138 -13.38 -1.23 -10.02
N ARG A 139 -14.31 -2.06 -10.51
CA ARG A 139 -15.52 -2.40 -9.74
C ARG A 139 -15.17 -3.15 -8.45
N ASN A 140 -14.16 -4.00 -8.49
CA ASN A 140 -13.70 -4.76 -7.33
C ASN A 140 -12.60 -4.03 -6.56
N GLU A 141 -11.62 -3.46 -7.27
CA GLU A 141 -10.43 -2.84 -6.67
C GLU A 141 -10.70 -1.45 -6.09
N ALA A 142 -11.56 -0.65 -6.74
CA ALA A 142 -11.84 0.72 -6.35
C ALA A 142 -13.30 1.11 -6.66
N PRO A 143 -14.30 0.57 -5.95
CA PRO A 143 -15.71 0.75 -6.29
C PRO A 143 -16.15 2.22 -6.35
N THR A 144 -15.62 3.09 -5.50
CA THR A 144 -15.92 4.53 -5.54
C THR A 144 -15.37 5.20 -6.80
N LEU A 145 -14.15 4.81 -7.23
CA LEU A 145 -13.58 5.26 -8.49
C LEU A 145 -14.38 4.71 -9.68
N ASN A 146 -14.82 3.45 -9.63
CA ASN A 146 -15.68 2.85 -10.65
C ASN A 146 -17.00 3.59 -10.81
N ALA A 147 -17.57 4.10 -9.72
CA ALA A 147 -18.77 4.93 -9.76
C ALA A 147 -18.52 6.25 -10.51
N ARG A 148 -17.33 6.88 -10.34
CA ARG A 148 -16.94 8.07 -11.11
C ARG A 148 -16.74 7.76 -12.59
N ILE A 149 -16.08 6.65 -12.92
CA ILE A 149 -15.94 6.20 -14.31
C ILE A 149 -17.31 5.99 -14.95
N ARG A 150 -18.25 5.37 -14.22
CA ARG A 150 -19.64 5.20 -14.69
C ARG A 150 -20.33 6.53 -14.91
N LYS A 151 -20.12 7.51 -14.03
CA LYS A 151 -20.67 8.87 -14.17
C LYS A 151 -20.12 9.57 -15.43
N ALA A 152 -18.81 9.48 -15.69
CA ALA A 152 -18.19 9.98 -16.90
C ALA A 152 -18.74 9.29 -18.15
N TRP A 153 -18.89 7.96 -18.13
CA TRP A 153 -19.50 7.18 -19.22
C TRP A 153 -20.95 7.61 -19.51
N LEU A 154 -21.77 7.84 -18.49
CA LEU A 154 -23.12 8.38 -18.65
C LEU A 154 -23.13 9.78 -19.29
N ASN A 155 -22.07 10.55 -19.10
CA ASN A 155 -21.88 11.85 -19.73
C ASN A 155 -21.20 11.77 -21.11
N GLY A 156 -21.05 10.56 -21.66
CA GLY A 156 -20.56 10.32 -23.03
C GLY A 156 -19.08 9.97 -23.14
N ALA A 157 -18.38 9.71 -22.05
CA ALA A 157 -16.99 9.23 -22.10
C ALA A 157 -16.90 7.83 -22.74
N GLU A 158 -15.92 7.63 -23.62
CA GLU A 158 -15.54 6.32 -24.13
C GLU A 158 -14.64 5.60 -23.11
N VAL A 159 -14.94 4.34 -22.82
CA VAL A 159 -14.10 3.51 -21.94
C VAL A 159 -13.47 2.38 -22.73
N LYS A 160 -12.15 2.23 -22.64
CA LYS A 160 -11.36 1.18 -23.29
C LYS A 160 -10.68 0.30 -22.24
N LEU A 161 -10.84 -1.02 -22.32
CA LEU A 161 -10.27 -1.98 -21.37
C LEU A 161 -9.24 -2.88 -22.05
N ILE A 162 -8.04 -2.97 -21.46
CA ILE A 162 -7.07 -4.04 -21.72
C ILE A 162 -6.89 -4.84 -20.43
N GLY A 163 -7.28 -6.08 -20.46
CA GLY A 163 -7.25 -6.98 -19.31
C GLY A 163 -8.31 -8.06 -19.45
N GLU A 164 -8.51 -8.83 -18.40
CA GLU A 164 -9.57 -9.84 -18.35
C GLU A 164 -10.95 -9.16 -18.48
N PRO A 165 -11.83 -9.69 -19.34
CA PRO A 165 -13.19 -9.14 -19.47
C PRO A 165 -13.94 -9.23 -18.14
N CYS A 166 -14.58 -8.16 -17.73
CA CYS A 166 -15.31 -8.09 -16.46
C CYS A 166 -16.56 -7.22 -16.57
N ASP A 167 -17.50 -7.42 -15.65
CA ASP A 167 -18.68 -6.57 -15.53
C ASP A 167 -18.33 -5.31 -14.73
N LEU A 168 -18.25 -4.17 -15.42
CA LEU A 168 -17.99 -2.85 -14.82
C LEU A 168 -19.23 -2.04 -14.50
N SER A 169 -20.42 -2.58 -14.81
CA SER A 169 -21.75 -1.90 -14.71
C SER A 169 -21.95 -0.76 -15.73
N TYR A 170 -21.13 -0.68 -16.77
CA TYR A 170 -21.25 0.20 -17.94
C TYR A 170 -20.59 -0.46 -19.15
N GLU A 171 -20.86 0.03 -20.34
CA GLU A 171 -20.29 -0.48 -21.58
C GLU A 171 -18.85 0.03 -21.76
N TYR A 172 -17.99 -0.81 -22.32
CA TYR A 172 -16.62 -0.47 -22.65
C TYR A 172 -16.16 -1.19 -23.91
N HIS A 173 -15.16 -0.65 -24.57
CA HIS A 173 -14.50 -1.29 -25.68
C HIS A 173 -13.39 -2.21 -25.19
N HIS A 174 -13.56 -3.54 -25.36
CA HIS A 174 -12.54 -4.51 -24.96
C HIS A 174 -11.44 -4.58 -26.02
N CYS A 175 -10.24 -4.10 -25.69
CA CYS A 175 -9.09 -4.03 -26.60
C CYS A 175 -8.18 -5.27 -26.55
N GLY A 176 -8.53 -6.26 -25.71
CA GLY A 176 -7.77 -7.51 -25.53
C GLY A 176 -7.20 -7.67 -24.11
N THR A 177 -6.36 -8.70 -23.90
CA THR A 177 -6.07 -9.24 -22.57
C THR A 177 -4.65 -8.99 -22.07
N GLY A 178 -3.73 -8.46 -22.90
CA GLY A 178 -2.36 -8.38 -22.43
C GLY A 178 -1.42 -7.48 -23.23
N ARG A 179 -0.14 -7.81 -23.18
CA ARG A 179 0.97 -6.99 -23.68
C ARG A 179 0.92 -6.72 -25.18
N LYS A 180 0.44 -7.71 -25.96
CA LYS A 180 0.23 -7.52 -27.40
C LYS A 180 -0.83 -6.47 -27.65
N SER A 181 -1.96 -6.56 -26.98
CA SER A 181 -3.06 -5.59 -27.11
C SER A 181 -2.64 -4.19 -26.69
N LEU A 182 -1.82 -4.05 -25.65
CA LEU A 182 -1.24 -2.77 -25.27
C LEU A 182 -0.35 -2.19 -26.38
N LYS A 183 0.51 -3.01 -27.00
CA LYS A 183 1.35 -2.56 -28.13
C LYS A 183 0.49 -2.14 -29.34
N ASP A 184 -0.56 -2.88 -29.62
CA ASP A 184 -1.43 -2.63 -30.77
C ASP A 184 -2.28 -1.35 -30.51
N LEU A 185 -2.77 -1.15 -29.28
CA LEU A 185 -3.44 0.09 -28.90
C LEU A 185 -2.51 1.31 -29.04
N ILE A 186 -1.28 1.23 -28.52
CA ILE A 186 -0.30 2.31 -28.67
C ILE A 186 -0.05 2.65 -30.16
N LYS A 187 -0.06 1.66 -31.05
CA LYS A 187 0.12 1.90 -32.48
C LYS A 187 -1.10 2.55 -33.13
N SER A 188 -2.31 2.08 -32.78
CA SER A 188 -3.57 2.52 -33.40
C SER A 188 -4.01 3.91 -32.91
N GLU A 189 -3.70 4.28 -31.67
CA GLU A 189 -4.06 5.60 -31.17
C GLU A 189 -3.30 6.69 -31.95
N THR A 190 -4.04 7.68 -32.39
CA THR A 190 -3.47 8.88 -33.02
C THR A 190 -2.94 9.82 -31.94
N SER A 191 -1.86 10.52 -32.24
CA SER A 191 -1.37 11.57 -31.34
C SER A 191 -2.37 12.72 -31.32
N LEU A 192 -3.15 12.78 -30.25
CA LEU A 192 -4.05 13.89 -29.96
C LEU A 192 -3.25 14.96 -29.21
N ALA A 193 -2.35 15.63 -29.91
CA ALA A 193 -1.59 16.74 -29.32
C ALA A 193 -2.57 17.82 -28.84
N GLY A 194 -2.82 17.88 -27.54
CA GLY A 194 -3.61 18.92 -26.90
C GLY A 194 -4.93 18.50 -26.25
N ASP A 195 -5.37 17.24 -26.35
CA ASP A 195 -6.61 16.80 -25.69
C ASP A 195 -6.30 16.21 -24.30
N GLN A 196 -6.18 17.09 -23.32
CA GLN A 196 -5.96 16.69 -21.90
C GLN A 196 -7.22 16.08 -21.24
N GLU A 197 -8.28 15.80 -22.02
CA GLU A 197 -9.56 15.25 -21.51
C GLU A 197 -9.55 13.70 -21.54
N SER A 198 -8.40 13.06 -21.40
CA SER A 198 -8.30 11.61 -21.31
C SER A 198 -7.45 11.17 -20.11
N VAL A 199 -7.81 9.99 -19.56
CA VAL A 199 -7.13 9.41 -18.40
C VAL A 199 -6.75 7.96 -18.68
N VAL A 200 -5.49 7.61 -18.38
CA VAL A 200 -5.00 6.23 -18.38
C VAL A 200 -4.92 5.74 -16.95
N ILE A 201 -5.65 4.69 -16.62
CA ILE A 201 -5.67 4.03 -15.30
C ILE A 201 -4.94 2.70 -15.43
N LEU A 202 -3.87 2.51 -14.65
CA LEU A 202 -3.11 1.28 -14.59
C LEU A 202 -3.38 0.54 -13.29
N GLY A 203 -3.83 -0.72 -13.38
CA GLY A 203 -3.97 -1.60 -12.22
C GLY A 203 -2.73 -2.43 -11.94
N GLN A 204 -2.59 -2.88 -10.70
CA GLN A 204 -1.42 -3.65 -10.25
C GLN A 204 -1.31 -5.02 -10.96
N GLY A 205 -2.42 -5.61 -11.41
CA GLY A 205 -2.42 -6.88 -12.14
C GLY A 205 -1.56 -6.89 -13.41
N ALA A 206 -1.39 -5.72 -14.06
CA ALA A 206 -0.57 -5.60 -15.27
C ALA A 206 0.95 -5.59 -14.99
N ILE A 207 1.39 -5.25 -13.77
CA ILE A 207 2.80 -4.97 -13.45
C ILE A 207 3.42 -5.92 -12.40
N ARG A 208 2.76 -7.01 -12.06
CA ARG A 208 3.25 -8.01 -11.09
C ARG A 208 4.24 -9.00 -11.68
N ASP A 209 4.30 -9.13 -13.00
CA ASP A 209 5.23 -10.02 -13.70
C ASP A 209 6.66 -9.46 -13.77
N GLU A 210 7.59 -10.30 -14.21
CA GLU A 210 9.02 -9.97 -14.40
C GLU A 210 9.23 -8.75 -15.30
N ASP A 211 8.36 -8.55 -16.31
CA ASP A 211 8.40 -7.43 -17.23
C ASP A 211 7.54 -6.23 -16.78
N GLY A 212 7.06 -6.23 -15.56
CA GLY A 212 6.14 -5.20 -15.04
C GLY A 212 6.63 -3.76 -15.22
N LEU A 213 7.92 -3.50 -15.02
CA LEU A 213 8.53 -2.18 -15.32
C LEU A 213 8.43 -1.82 -16.81
N SER A 214 8.56 -2.81 -17.69
CA SER A 214 8.42 -2.59 -19.14
C SER A 214 6.96 -2.32 -19.52
N VAL A 215 6.01 -2.99 -18.85
CA VAL A 215 4.58 -2.72 -19.02
C VAL A 215 4.25 -1.31 -18.53
N LEU A 216 4.69 -0.93 -17.35
CA LEU A 216 4.51 0.42 -16.78
C LEU A 216 5.07 1.49 -17.74
N SER A 217 6.30 1.29 -18.26
CA SER A 217 6.89 2.19 -19.26
C SER A 217 6.03 2.31 -20.52
N LYS A 218 5.43 1.21 -21.02
CA LYS A 218 4.54 1.23 -22.18
C LYS A 218 3.22 1.94 -21.90
N VAL A 219 2.68 1.80 -20.71
CA VAL A 219 1.47 2.53 -20.31
C VAL A 219 1.76 4.03 -20.19
N MET A 220 2.89 4.42 -19.62
CA MET A 220 3.34 5.82 -19.61
C MET A 220 3.54 6.35 -21.04
N GLN A 221 4.08 5.53 -21.96
CA GLN A 221 4.20 5.90 -23.39
C GLN A 221 2.82 6.08 -24.05
N LEU A 222 1.80 5.28 -23.67
CA LEU A 222 0.43 5.49 -24.15
C LEU A 222 -0.08 6.84 -23.67
N ALA A 223 0.08 7.17 -22.38
CA ALA A 223 -0.34 8.44 -21.82
C ALA A 223 0.33 9.63 -22.52
N GLU A 224 1.64 9.58 -22.77
CA GLU A 224 2.36 10.62 -23.53
C GLU A 224 1.81 10.76 -24.95
N LYS A 225 1.62 9.64 -25.64
CA LYS A 225 1.17 9.64 -27.04
C LYS A 225 -0.23 10.22 -27.22
N THR A 226 -1.14 9.90 -26.29
CA THR A 226 -2.53 10.35 -26.30
C THR A 226 -2.74 11.70 -25.62
N GLY A 227 -1.72 12.28 -24.98
CA GLY A 227 -1.86 13.48 -24.15
C GLY A 227 -2.69 13.23 -22.87
N SER A 228 -2.88 11.97 -22.48
CA SER A 228 -3.68 11.58 -21.33
C SER A 228 -2.96 11.87 -20.01
N LYS A 229 -3.73 12.22 -18.98
CA LYS A 229 -3.25 12.11 -17.61
C LYS A 229 -3.13 10.65 -17.20
N PHE A 230 -2.21 10.33 -16.31
CA PHE A 230 -1.93 8.96 -15.85
C PHE A 230 -2.25 8.79 -14.37
N LEU A 231 -2.93 7.71 -14.01
CA LEU A 231 -3.22 7.29 -12.64
C LEU A 231 -2.79 5.83 -12.45
N ASN A 232 -1.92 5.60 -11.47
CA ASN A 232 -1.59 4.25 -11.04
C ASN A 232 -2.50 3.84 -9.86
N LEU A 233 -3.35 2.84 -10.06
CA LEU A 233 -4.35 2.43 -9.08
C LEU A 233 -3.75 1.43 -8.10
N HIS A 234 -3.61 1.84 -6.84
CA HIS A 234 -3.08 1.00 -5.78
C HIS A 234 -4.20 0.24 -5.05
N THR A 235 -3.91 -1.00 -4.69
CA THR A 235 -4.81 -1.88 -3.93
C THR A 235 -4.51 -1.89 -2.44
N VAL A 236 -3.42 -1.25 -2.02
CA VAL A 236 -2.86 -1.29 -0.67
C VAL A 236 -2.78 0.13 -0.10
N ALA A 237 -3.39 0.37 1.07
CA ALA A 237 -3.49 1.70 1.66
C ALA A 237 -2.13 2.28 2.11
N SER A 238 -1.19 1.44 2.52
CA SER A 238 0.17 1.84 2.94
C SER A 238 1.08 2.18 1.76
N ARG A 239 0.78 1.69 0.53
CA ARG A 239 1.72 1.58 -0.58
C ARG A 239 2.35 2.90 -1.00
N VAL A 240 1.54 3.90 -1.31
CA VAL A 240 2.07 5.17 -1.86
C VAL A 240 2.94 5.87 -0.82
N GLY A 241 2.51 5.93 0.44
CA GLY A 241 3.30 6.52 1.51
C GLY A 241 4.61 5.76 1.77
N ALA A 242 4.59 4.42 1.70
CA ALA A 242 5.80 3.60 1.84
C ALA A 242 6.78 3.81 0.67
N LEU A 243 6.28 3.96 -0.56
CA LEU A 243 7.10 4.31 -1.73
C LEU A 243 7.66 5.73 -1.61
N ASP A 244 6.86 6.70 -1.17
CA ASP A 244 7.28 8.09 -0.96
C ASP A 244 8.47 8.20 0.01
N ILE A 245 8.54 7.35 1.02
CA ILE A 245 9.67 7.29 1.95
C ILE A 245 10.74 6.28 1.54
N GLY A 246 10.61 5.62 0.38
CA GLY A 246 11.58 4.65 -0.13
C GLY A 246 11.69 3.38 0.74
N ALA A 247 10.57 2.85 1.22
CA ALA A 247 10.52 1.57 1.93
C ALA A 247 10.52 0.39 0.94
N VAL A 248 11.60 0.27 0.18
CA VAL A 248 11.77 -0.65 -0.94
C VAL A 248 13.16 -1.26 -0.88
N ALA A 249 13.25 -2.57 -1.00
CA ALA A 249 14.51 -3.29 -1.15
C ALA A 249 14.99 -3.29 -2.60
N ASP A 250 16.30 -3.35 -2.80
CA ASP A 250 16.91 -3.41 -4.13
C ASP A 250 16.79 -4.81 -4.76
N GLY A 251 16.70 -5.86 -3.93
CA GLY A 251 16.62 -7.25 -4.35
C GLY A 251 15.19 -7.72 -4.63
N GLU A 252 15.08 -8.92 -5.20
CA GLU A 252 13.80 -9.63 -5.32
C GLU A 252 13.32 -10.06 -3.93
N LEU A 253 12.02 -9.88 -3.63
CA LEU A 253 11.43 -10.17 -2.33
C LEU A 253 11.76 -11.59 -1.82
N SER A 254 11.66 -12.59 -2.69
CA SER A 254 11.96 -13.99 -2.34
C SER A 254 13.43 -14.21 -1.96
N ALA A 255 14.34 -13.50 -2.62
CA ALA A 255 15.78 -13.57 -2.34
C ALA A 255 16.11 -12.85 -1.02
N GLU A 256 15.54 -11.70 -0.77
CA GLU A 256 15.69 -10.96 0.50
C GLU A 256 15.20 -11.79 1.69
N ILE A 257 14.02 -12.39 1.58
CA ILE A 257 13.47 -13.30 2.61
C ILE A 257 14.38 -14.51 2.82
N ALA A 258 14.89 -15.12 1.75
CA ALA A 258 15.74 -16.31 1.84
C ALA A 258 17.11 -16.02 2.48
N ASN A 259 17.61 -14.80 2.35
CA ASN A 259 18.90 -14.35 2.87
C ASN A 259 18.84 -13.78 4.29
N ALA A 260 17.63 -13.51 4.81
CA ALA A 260 17.46 -12.96 6.15
C ALA A 260 17.60 -14.04 7.23
N ASP A 261 18.22 -13.68 8.34
CA ASP A 261 18.20 -14.47 9.58
C ASP A 261 16.95 -14.15 10.40
N VAL A 262 16.51 -12.89 10.36
CA VAL A 262 15.34 -12.35 11.07
C VAL A 262 14.45 -11.57 10.12
N ILE A 263 13.18 -11.87 10.13
CA ILE A 263 12.13 -11.08 9.47
C ILE A 263 11.39 -10.25 10.53
N TYR A 264 11.41 -8.93 10.36
CA TYR A 264 10.50 -8.05 11.10
C TYR A 264 9.23 -7.81 10.27
N ASN A 265 8.16 -8.46 10.65
CA ASN A 265 6.88 -8.41 9.96
C ASN A 265 5.95 -7.39 10.60
N LEU A 266 5.77 -6.23 9.97
CA LEU A 266 4.86 -5.18 10.41
C LEU A 266 3.51 -5.31 9.71
N GLY A 267 2.62 -6.14 10.28
CA GLY A 267 1.25 -6.31 9.80
C GLY A 267 1.12 -6.88 8.39
N ALA A 268 2.10 -7.67 7.92
CA ALA A 268 2.06 -8.34 6.63
C ALA A 268 1.55 -9.78 6.81
N ASP A 269 0.24 -9.97 6.70
CA ASP A 269 -0.42 -11.25 6.96
C ASP A 269 -0.54 -12.15 5.72
N GLU A 270 -0.46 -11.55 4.54
CA GLU A 270 -0.69 -12.23 3.25
C GLU A 270 0.57 -12.90 2.65
N ILE A 271 1.71 -12.84 3.36
CA ILE A 271 2.97 -13.41 2.88
C ILE A 271 3.26 -14.76 3.54
N GLU A 272 3.70 -15.73 2.73
CA GLU A 272 4.21 -17.00 3.23
C GLU A 272 5.71 -16.88 3.52
N LEU A 273 6.10 -17.15 4.78
CA LEU A 273 7.48 -17.12 5.22
C LEU A 273 8.05 -18.55 5.38
N PRO A 274 9.33 -18.77 5.03
CA PRO A 274 9.96 -20.09 5.23
C PRO A 274 10.08 -20.41 6.71
N GLY A 275 9.71 -21.62 7.12
CA GLY A 275 9.64 -22.03 8.54
C GLY A 275 10.97 -22.09 9.30
N ARG A 276 12.10 -21.73 8.66
CA ARG A 276 13.44 -21.67 9.27
C ARG A 276 13.93 -20.28 9.66
N VAL A 277 13.20 -19.22 9.23
CA VAL A 277 13.57 -17.84 9.55
C VAL A 277 12.94 -17.45 10.88
N PHE A 278 13.66 -16.66 11.69
CA PHE A 278 13.10 -16.11 12.91
C PHE A 278 12.16 -14.94 12.59
N VAL A 279 10.93 -14.95 13.11
CA VAL A 279 9.92 -13.96 12.78
C VAL A 279 9.50 -13.15 14.01
N ILE A 280 9.69 -11.85 13.94
CA ILE A 280 9.11 -10.88 14.87
C ILE A 280 7.87 -10.28 14.17
N TYR A 281 6.69 -10.53 14.69
CA TYR A 281 5.45 -9.97 14.18
C TYR A 281 5.00 -8.81 15.06
N GLN A 282 4.69 -7.70 14.44
CA GLN A 282 4.05 -6.54 15.09
C GLN A 282 2.75 -6.24 14.36
N GLY A 283 1.63 -6.37 15.06
CA GLY A 283 0.31 -6.18 14.46
C GLY A 283 -0.82 -6.22 15.47
N SER A 284 -2.02 -6.01 15.00
CA SER A 284 -3.22 -5.83 15.84
C SER A 284 -4.08 -7.07 15.99
N HIS A 285 -3.93 -8.07 15.13
CA HIS A 285 -4.77 -9.27 15.07
C HIS A 285 -3.93 -10.56 15.07
N GLY A 286 -4.53 -11.62 15.62
CA GLY A 286 -3.96 -12.97 15.64
C GLY A 286 -4.17 -13.70 14.32
N ASP A 287 -3.71 -13.12 13.24
CA ASP A 287 -3.79 -13.64 11.89
C ASP A 287 -2.59 -14.50 11.51
N ARG A 288 -2.43 -14.80 10.22
CA ARG A 288 -1.40 -15.71 9.68
C ARG A 288 0.02 -15.26 10.06
N GLY A 289 0.30 -13.96 10.01
CA GLY A 289 1.57 -13.40 10.44
C GLY A 289 1.89 -13.70 11.91
N ALA A 290 0.91 -13.54 12.80
CA ALA A 290 1.05 -13.86 14.23
C ALA A 290 1.27 -15.36 14.48
N HIS A 291 0.58 -16.23 13.73
CA HIS A 291 0.72 -17.68 13.90
C HIS A 291 2.13 -18.18 13.55
N ASN A 292 2.81 -17.54 12.63
CA ASN A 292 4.16 -17.89 12.18
C ASN A 292 5.26 -17.23 13.02
N ALA A 293 4.91 -16.30 13.92
CA ALA A 293 5.88 -15.51 14.66
C ALA A 293 6.54 -16.28 15.82
N ASP A 294 7.80 -15.93 16.09
CA ASP A 294 8.54 -16.33 17.30
C ASP A 294 8.34 -15.31 18.43
N ILE A 295 8.12 -14.05 18.07
CA ILE A 295 7.75 -12.96 18.98
C ILE A 295 6.58 -12.19 18.37
N ILE A 296 5.59 -11.85 19.21
CA ILE A 296 4.49 -11.00 18.84
C ILE A 296 4.50 -9.75 19.70
N PHE A 297 4.54 -8.59 19.05
CA PHE A 297 4.29 -7.29 19.66
C PHE A 297 2.88 -6.84 19.33
N PRO A 298 1.98 -6.73 20.32
CA PRO A 298 0.61 -6.27 20.13
C PRO A 298 0.62 -4.78 19.76
N ALA A 299 0.04 -4.46 18.63
CA ALA A 299 0.00 -3.10 18.11
C ALA A 299 -1.42 -2.57 17.95
N ALA A 300 -1.53 -1.25 17.88
CA ALA A 300 -2.76 -0.55 17.57
C ALA A 300 -3.24 -0.87 16.15
N ALA A 301 -4.55 -0.99 15.98
CA ALA A 301 -5.18 -1.03 14.66
C ALA A 301 -5.34 0.39 14.10
N TYR A 302 -5.66 0.52 12.80
CA TYR A 302 -5.79 1.81 12.10
C TYR A 302 -6.78 2.80 12.74
N THR A 303 -7.76 2.34 13.51
CA THR A 303 -8.70 3.20 14.27
C THR A 303 -8.19 3.60 15.65
N GLU A 304 -7.07 3.05 16.09
CA GLU A 304 -6.55 3.16 17.46
C GLU A 304 -5.25 3.94 17.53
N GLU A 305 -4.73 4.40 16.41
CA GLU A 305 -3.56 5.28 16.32
C GLU A 305 -3.82 6.47 15.38
N ASN A 306 -2.98 7.49 15.49
CA ASN A 306 -2.94 8.58 14.51
C ASN A 306 -1.93 8.21 13.43
N GLY A 307 -2.27 8.46 12.16
CA GLY A 307 -1.37 8.11 11.07
C GLY A 307 -1.57 8.96 9.82
N ILE A 308 -0.52 9.07 9.01
CA ILE A 308 -0.57 9.59 7.64
C ILE A 308 -0.74 8.40 6.70
N PHE A 309 -1.67 8.54 5.75
CA PHE A 309 -1.83 7.63 4.60
C PHE A 309 -1.82 8.46 3.33
N VAL A 310 -1.21 7.94 2.28
CA VAL A 310 -1.16 8.62 0.97
C VAL A 310 -2.00 7.83 -0.01
N ASN A 311 -3.02 8.47 -0.58
CA ASN A 311 -3.92 7.80 -1.52
C ASN A 311 -3.31 7.62 -2.92
N THR A 312 -4.06 6.99 -3.83
CA THR A 312 -3.60 6.65 -5.18
C THR A 312 -3.24 7.86 -6.06
N GLU A 313 -3.80 9.05 -5.77
CA GLU A 313 -3.45 10.31 -6.46
C GLU A 313 -2.30 11.08 -5.78
N GLY A 314 -1.66 10.47 -4.76
CA GLY A 314 -0.55 11.07 -4.04
C GLY A 314 -0.93 12.08 -2.95
N ARG A 315 -2.19 12.18 -2.58
CA ARG A 315 -2.71 13.04 -1.52
C ARG A 315 -2.40 12.43 -0.15
N ALA A 316 -1.62 13.11 0.67
CA ALA A 316 -1.39 12.74 2.06
C ALA A 316 -2.60 13.12 2.92
N GLN A 317 -3.13 12.17 3.68
CA GLN A 317 -4.31 12.35 4.53
C GLN A 317 -4.02 11.90 5.96
N LEU A 318 -4.59 12.63 6.94
CA LEU A 318 -4.47 12.29 8.35
C LEU A 318 -5.63 11.40 8.80
N SER A 319 -5.28 10.26 9.39
CA SER A 319 -6.19 9.46 10.21
C SER A 319 -6.02 9.86 11.67
N SER A 320 -7.15 10.13 12.33
CA SER A 320 -7.18 10.43 13.76
C SER A 320 -7.67 9.23 14.54
N ARG A 321 -7.02 8.96 15.68
CA ARG A 321 -7.42 7.90 16.59
C ARG A 321 -8.87 8.09 17.05
N ALA A 322 -9.70 7.07 16.85
CA ALA A 322 -11.10 7.06 17.24
C ALA A 322 -11.34 6.36 18.59
N ASN A 323 -10.50 5.38 18.95
CA ASN A 323 -10.56 4.64 20.21
C ASN A 323 -9.16 4.22 20.65
N PHE A 324 -9.05 3.48 21.74
CA PHE A 324 -7.78 3.02 22.29
C PHE A 324 -7.59 1.52 22.01
N ALA A 325 -6.33 1.14 21.76
CA ALA A 325 -5.94 -0.25 21.62
C ALA A 325 -6.26 -1.07 22.88
N PRO A 326 -6.55 -2.38 22.74
CA PRO A 326 -6.87 -3.25 23.85
C PRO A 326 -5.63 -3.61 24.68
N GLY A 327 -5.86 -3.93 25.97
CA GLY A 327 -4.83 -4.47 26.86
C GLY A 327 -3.55 -3.61 26.91
N GLU A 328 -2.44 -4.24 26.63
CA GLU A 328 -1.09 -3.65 26.62
C GLU A 328 -0.61 -3.22 25.23
N ALA A 329 -1.46 -3.34 24.18
CA ALA A 329 -1.09 -2.95 22.83
C ALA A 329 -0.71 -1.47 22.75
N LYS A 330 0.28 -1.15 21.90
CA LYS A 330 0.88 0.18 21.74
C LYS A 330 0.75 0.69 20.31
N GLU A 331 0.86 2.00 20.14
CA GLU A 331 1.02 2.60 18.81
C GLU A 331 2.29 2.04 18.13
N ASN A 332 2.21 1.77 16.83
CA ASN A 332 3.27 1.08 16.10
C ASN A 332 4.65 1.75 16.23
N TRP A 333 4.72 3.06 16.06
CA TRP A 333 5.98 3.82 16.15
C TRP A 333 6.63 3.74 17.55
N ALA A 334 5.81 3.65 18.61
CA ALA A 334 6.30 3.60 19.98
C ALA A 334 6.99 2.28 20.32
N ILE A 335 6.53 1.18 19.70
CA ILE A 335 7.17 -0.14 19.82
C ILE A 335 8.58 -0.10 19.22
N PHE A 336 8.74 0.52 18.02
CA PHE A 336 10.07 0.68 17.40
C PHE A 336 10.98 1.57 18.24
N ARG A 337 10.45 2.65 18.83
CA ARG A 337 11.24 3.52 19.72
C ARG A 337 11.74 2.75 20.95
N ALA A 338 10.87 1.93 21.57
CA ALA A 338 11.27 1.09 22.71
C ALA A 338 12.31 0.03 22.31
N LEU A 339 12.09 -0.68 21.19
CA LEU A 339 13.03 -1.68 20.70
C LEU A 339 14.40 -1.05 20.34
N SER A 340 14.42 0.15 19.79
CA SER A 340 15.64 0.88 19.46
C SER A 340 16.47 1.21 20.71
N GLU A 341 15.82 1.48 21.83
CA GLU A 341 16.48 1.71 23.12
C GLU A 341 17.11 0.42 23.66
N GLU A 342 16.40 -0.70 23.60
CA GLU A 342 16.94 -2.02 23.98
C GLU A 342 18.16 -2.40 23.14
N LEU A 343 18.16 -2.08 21.85
CA LEU A 343 19.28 -2.31 20.93
C LEU A 343 20.43 -1.33 21.10
N SER A 344 20.32 -0.36 22.02
CA SER A 344 21.27 0.76 22.16
C SER A 344 21.52 1.54 20.85
N ASN A 345 20.48 1.62 20.03
CA ASN A 345 20.48 2.28 18.72
C ASN A 345 19.26 3.21 18.60
N ASN A 346 19.20 4.20 19.50
CA ASN A 346 18.03 5.02 19.74
C ASN A 346 17.57 5.78 18.49
N LEU A 347 16.31 5.60 18.13
CA LEU A 347 15.66 6.43 17.13
C LEU A 347 15.54 7.88 17.63
N PRO A 348 15.74 8.90 16.77
CA PRO A 348 15.89 10.31 17.18
C PRO A 348 14.53 11.00 17.41
N PHE A 349 13.57 10.34 18.03
CA PHE A 349 12.27 10.88 18.42
C PHE A 349 11.68 10.13 19.62
N ASP A 350 11.04 10.86 20.53
CA ASP A 350 10.40 10.33 21.73
C ASP A 350 8.86 10.48 21.71
N ASN A 351 8.32 11.15 20.71
CA ASN A 351 6.89 11.33 20.52
C ASN A 351 6.54 11.51 19.04
N LEU A 352 5.24 11.40 18.72
CA LEU A 352 4.73 11.46 17.34
C LEU A 352 5.03 12.81 16.65
N SER A 353 5.06 13.93 17.39
CA SER A 353 5.38 15.24 16.82
C SER A 353 6.84 15.34 16.38
N GLN A 354 7.77 14.80 17.16
CA GLN A 354 9.18 14.73 16.78
C GLN A 354 9.40 13.79 15.59
N LEU A 355 8.72 12.63 15.58
CA LEU A 355 8.76 11.71 14.46
C LEU A 355 8.26 12.40 13.18
N ARG A 356 7.11 13.09 13.23
CA ARG A 356 6.54 13.80 12.08
C ARG A 356 7.43 14.95 11.62
N ALA A 357 8.04 15.70 12.52
CA ALA A 357 8.98 16.75 12.16
C ALA A 357 10.19 16.21 11.40
N LEU A 358 10.74 15.06 11.82
CA LEU A 358 11.83 14.38 11.13
C LEU A 358 11.35 13.82 9.77
N LEU A 359 10.18 13.18 9.76
CA LEU A 359 9.56 12.60 8.54
C LEU A 359 9.37 13.68 7.47
N VAL A 360 8.72 14.79 7.80
CA VAL A 360 8.46 15.90 6.86
C VAL A 360 9.76 16.58 6.44
N GLY A 361 10.72 16.73 7.34
CA GLY A 361 12.04 17.27 7.00
C GLY A 361 12.80 16.45 5.97
N LEU A 362 12.62 15.14 5.95
CA LEU A 362 13.22 14.24 4.97
C LEU A 362 12.36 14.04 3.70
N TYR A 363 11.03 14.12 3.83
CA TYR A 363 10.05 13.87 2.78
C TYR A 363 9.00 15.00 2.73
N PRO A 364 9.34 16.17 2.15
CA PRO A 364 8.48 17.37 2.19
C PRO A 364 7.11 17.20 1.49
N ASN A 365 6.98 16.23 0.58
CA ASN A 365 5.70 15.90 -0.05
C ASN A 365 4.62 15.43 0.94
N LEU A 366 4.99 15.09 2.17
CA LEU A 366 4.08 14.67 3.24
C LEU A 366 3.63 15.85 4.14
N GLU A 367 4.11 17.07 3.89
CA GLU A 367 3.75 18.27 4.67
C GLU A 367 2.35 18.79 4.29
N GLN A 368 2.03 18.72 3.00
CA GLN A 368 0.79 19.27 2.45
C GLN A 368 -0.36 18.27 2.60
N ILE A 369 -0.96 18.31 3.79
CA ILE A 369 -2.08 17.42 4.09
C ILE A 369 -3.33 17.83 3.30
N ASP A 370 -4.01 16.82 2.73
CA ASP A 370 -5.26 16.94 1.96
C ASP A 370 -5.11 17.70 0.60
N GLU A 371 -3.87 17.87 0.13
CA GLU A 371 -3.56 18.46 -1.17
C GLU A 371 -3.02 17.40 -2.15
N VAL A 372 -3.32 17.55 -3.45
CA VAL A 372 -2.74 16.72 -4.51
C VAL A 372 -1.43 17.37 -4.98
N PRO A 373 -0.28 16.77 -4.71
CA PRO A 373 0.99 17.33 -5.13
C PRO A 373 1.16 17.20 -6.65
N LEU A 374 1.77 18.21 -7.27
CA LEU A 374 2.19 18.13 -8.66
C LEU A 374 3.39 17.19 -8.78
N ASN A 375 3.29 16.21 -9.68
CA ASN A 375 4.38 15.31 -9.99
C ASN A 375 5.05 15.71 -11.30
N GLU A 376 6.37 15.85 -11.27
CA GLU A 376 7.16 16.02 -12.47
C GLU A 376 7.12 14.72 -13.28
N TRP A 377 6.70 14.81 -14.54
CA TRP A 377 6.65 13.64 -15.43
C TRP A 377 8.04 13.17 -15.80
N LYS A 378 8.35 11.92 -15.45
CA LYS A 378 9.63 11.27 -15.77
C LYS A 378 9.35 9.93 -16.46
N PRO A 379 9.47 9.84 -17.80
CA PRO A 379 9.21 8.60 -18.51
C PRO A 379 10.22 7.52 -18.12
N LEU A 380 9.74 6.28 -18.02
CA LEU A 380 10.58 5.12 -17.80
C LEU A 380 11.16 4.60 -19.13
N LYS A 381 12.36 4.04 -19.08
CA LYS A 381 12.92 3.32 -20.22
C LYS A 381 12.17 2.02 -20.46
N ALA A 382 11.73 1.81 -21.70
CA ALA A 382 11.08 0.57 -22.09
C ALA A 382 12.07 -0.60 -22.10
N GLY A 383 11.68 -1.71 -21.53
CA GLY A 383 12.34 -3.00 -21.65
C GLY A 383 11.63 -3.92 -22.66
N LYS A 384 12.01 -5.20 -22.67
CA LYS A 384 11.36 -6.25 -23.44
C LYS A 384 10.06 -6.65 -22.74
N LEU A 385 8.97 -6.80 -23.49
CA LEU A 385 7.71 -7.33 -23.00
C LEU A 385 7.64 -8.84 -23.25
N LEU A 386 7.06 -9.55 -22.31
CA LEU A 386 6.69 -10.95 -22.46
C LEU A 386 5.58 -11.12 -23.52
N GLU A 387 5.37 -12.37 -24.00
CA GLU A 387 4.31 -12.69 -24.98
C GLU A 387 3.19 -13.48 -24.27
N ARG A 388 2.59 -12.87 -23.26
CA ARG A 388 1.46 -13.45 -22.51
C ARG A 388 0.48 -12.38 -22.05
N ASP A 389 -0.69 -12.80 -21.60
CA ASP A 389 -1.71 -11.93 -21.03
C ASP A 389 -1.26 -11.37 -19.68
N PHE A 390 -1.95 -10.34 -19.20
CA PHE A 390 -1.76 -9.84 -17.84
C PHE A 390 -2.22 -10.89 -16.84
N LEU A 391 -1.68 -10.84 -15.63
CA LEU A 391 -2.16 -11.66 -14.54
C LEU A 391 -3.59 -11.22 -14.17
N SER A 392 -4.40 -12.17 -13.74
CA SER A 392 -5.71 -11.85 -13.21
C SER A 392 -5.61 -10.90 -12.03
N VAL A 393 -6.56 -10.00 -11.95
CA VAL A 393 -6.72 -9.13 -10.80
C VAL A 393 -7.06 -9.99 -9.58
N ILE A 394 -6.55 -9.61 -8.41
CA ILE A 394 -6.86 -10.32 -7.15
C ILE A 394 -8.38 -10.27 -6.93
N SER A 395 -9.01 -11.45 -6.83
CA SER A 395 -10.46 -11.57 -6.67
C SER A 395 -10.93 -11.41 -5.23
N ASP A 396 -10.04 -11.62 -4.24
CA ASP A 396 -10.40 -11.73 -2.81
C ASP A 396 -10.19 -10.42 -2.05
N PHE A 397 -10.70 -9.33 -2.60
CA PHE A 397 -10.66 -8.01 -1.95
C PHE A 397 -11.41 -7.93 -0.62
N TYR A 398 -12.26 -8.89 -0.32
CA TYR A 398 -13.05 -8.89 0.92
C TYR A 398 -12.30 -9.43 2.13
N LEU A 399 -11.12 -10.01 1.95
CA LEU A 399 -10.36 -10.70 3.00
C LEU A 399 -9.05 -9.98 3.39
N THR A 400 -8.71 -8.89 2.73
CA THR A 400 -7.50 -8.10 3.03
C THR A 400 -7.83 -6.78 3.71
#